data_e19344815fb793131e0cce955310950c
#
_entry.id   e19344815fb793131e0cce955310950c
#
_cell.length_a   1.000
_cell.length_b   1.000
_cell.length_c   1.000
_cell.angle_alpha   90.00
_cell.angle_beta   90.00
_cell.angle_gamma   90.00
#
_symmetry.space_group_name_H-M   'P 1'
#
loop_
_entity.id
_entity.type
_entity.pdbx_description
1 polymer ?
#
loop_
_entity_poly.entity_id
_entity_poly.type
_entity_poly.pdbx_seq_one_letter_code
_entity_poly.pdbx_strand_id
1 'polypeptide(L)'
;MKILKEEAVFNWAAIKLWKILSDVTRCDWIDTVDNIEMEGDCRVFEMAGMGKIKERIIKLDNASMELQYSAVETPAPINHHLATIKISESGDNESLLCWTTEIDPEIFAEAIHQGMLISIKGLRKVLEES
;
A
#
# COMPACT_ATOMS: atom_id res chain seq x y z
N MET A 1 5.70 -17.02 -9.89
CA MET A 1 5.02 -15.83 -9.35
C MET A 1 4.21 -16.20 -8.10
N LYS A 2 4.29 -15.39 -7.08
CA LYS A 2 3.54 -15.57 -5.84
C LYS A 2 2.46 -14.49 -5.73
N ILE A 3 1.29 -14.87 -5.24
CA ILE A 3 0.21 -13.92 -4.94
C ILE A 3 -0.01 -13.92 -3.43
N LEU A 4 0.12 -12.73 -2.83
CA LEU A 4 -0.11 -12.51 -1.40
C LEU A 4 -1.44 -11.79 -1.23
N LYS A 5 -2.20 -12.18 -0.22
CA LYS A 5 -3.49 -11.54 0.07
C LYS A 5 -3.65 -11.35 1.57
N GLU A 6 -4.01 -10.13 1.98
CA GLU A 6 -4.38 -9.81 3.35
C GLU A 6 -5.72 -9.09 3.36
N GLU A 7 -6.54 -9.41 4.35
CA GLU A 7 -7.79 -8.74 4.61
C GLU A 7 -7.80 -8.24 6.04
N ALA A 8 -8.30 -7.02 6.25
CA ALA A 8 -8.35 -6.42 7.58
C ALA A 8 -9.63 -5.63 7.75
N VAL A 9 -10.30 -5.82 8.89
CA VAL A 9 -11.49 -5.06 9.26
C VAL A 9 -11.07 -3.86 10.09
N PHE A 10 -11.64 -2.69 9.79
CA PHE A 10 -11.39 -1.44 10.50
C PHE A 10 -12.71 -0.89 11.05
N ASN A 11 -12.67 -0.37 12.27
CA ASN A 11 -13.84 0.26 12.92
C ASN A 11 -13.92 1.74 12.55
N TRP A 12 -13.82 2.03 11.27
CA TRP A 12 -13.94 3.37 10.68
C TRP A 12 -14.64 3.27 9.34
N ALA A 13 -15.35 4.32 8.96
CA ALA A 13 -15.98 4.40 7.66
C ALA A 13 -14.94 4.24 6.54
N ALA A 14 -15.30 3.56 5.47
CA ALA A 14 -14.40 3.30 4.34
C ALA A 14 -13.74 4.57 3.80
N ILE A 15 -14.48 5.68 3.72
CA ILE A 15 -13.94 6.94 3.20
C ILE A 15 -12.78 7.48 4.04
N LYS A 16 -12.73 7.19 5.34
CA LYS A 16 -11.61 7.62 6.19
C LYS A 16 -10.32 6.90 5.85
N LEU A 17 -10.41 5.60 5.57
CA LEU A 17 -9.26 4.82 5.07
C LEU A 17 -8.85 5.30 3.69
N TRP A 18 -9.83 5.51 2.81
CA TRP A 18 -9.56 5.90 1.44
C TRP A 18 -8.87 7.26 1.34
N LYS A 19 -9.22 8.20 2.21
CA LYS A 19 -8.55 9.51 2.26
C LYS A 19 -7.06 9.39 2.53
N ILE A 20 -6.66 8.41 3.33
CA ILE A 20 -5.24 8.17 3.62
C ILE A 20 -4.57 7.52 2.41
N LEU A 21 -5.16 6.45 1.89
CA LEU A 21 -4.57 5.65 0.82
C LEU A 21 -4.56 6.36 -0.53
N SER A 22 -5.59 7.17 -0.82
CA SER A 22 -5.68 7.89 -2.09
C SER A 22 -4.72 9.07 -2.18
N ASP A 23 -4.22 9.55 -1.05
CA ASP A 23 -3.12 10.52 -1.03
C ASP A 23 -1.81 9.74 -1.15
N VAL A 24 -1.39 9.50 -2.38
CA VAL A 24 -0.27 8.59 -2.67
C VAL A 24 1.09 9.11 -2.23
N THR A 25 1.18 10.37 -1.79
CA THR A 25 2.40 10.93 -1.20
C THR A 25 2.39 10.91 0.32
N ARG A 26 1.25 10.55 0.92
CA ARG A 26 1.14 10.46 2.38
C ARG A 26 1.87 9.22 2.88
N CYS A 27 2.77 9.38 3.85
CA CYS A 27 3.59 8.29 4.36
C CYS A 27 3.66 8.19 5.89
N ASP A 28 2.82 8.94 6.61
CA ASP A 28 2.79 8.88 8.08
C ASP A 28 2.30 7.53 8.63
N TRP A 29 1.74 6.70 7.78
CA TRP A 29 1.32 5.34 8.10
C TRP A 29 2.35 4.27 7.70
N ILE A 30 3.45 4.67 7.06
CA ILE A 30 4.51 3.77 6.60
C ILE A 30 5.78 4.05 7.39
N ASP A 31 6.09 3.17 8.32
CA ASP A 31 7.17 3.36 9.30
C ASP A 31 8.56 3.60 8.69
N THR A 32 8.83 2.96 7.55
CA THR A 32 10.14 2.95 6.92
C THR A 32 10.35 4.07 5.89
N VAL A 33 9.35 4.94 5.71
CA VAL A 33 9.37 6.00 4.70
C VAL A 33 9.07 7.35 5.36
N ASP A 34 9.96 8.31 5.18
CA ASP A 34 9.81 9.66 5.77
C ASP A 34 9.26 10.70 4.80
N ASN A 35 9.42 10.48 3.49
CA ASN A 35 9.01 11.43 2.47
C ASN A 35 8.76 10.73 1.14
N ILE A 36 7.70 11.13 0.46
CA ILE A 36 7.36 10.63 -0.88
C ILE A 36 7.21 11.82 -1.82
N GLU A 37 7.85 11.77 -2.98
CA GLU A 37 7.73 12.77 -4.02
C GLU A 37 7.13 12.16 -5.28
N MET A 38 6.42 12.97 -6.06
CA MET A 38 5.87 12.53 -7.34
C MET A 38 6.83 12.85 -8.48
N GLU A 39 6.94 11.93 -9.41
CA GLU A 39 7.73 12.06 -10.64
C GLU A 39 6.87 11.50 -11.77
N GLY A 40 6.10 12.37 -12.42
CA GLY A 40 5.08 11.96 -13.38
C GLY A 40 3.97 11.15 -12.69
N ASP A 41 3.71 9.94 -13.18
CA ASP A 41 2.73 9.01 -12.61
C ASP A 41 3.34 8.08 -11.56
N CYS A 42 4.57 8.35 -11.13
CA CYS A 42 5.29 7.53 -10.17
C CYS A 42 5.52 8.28 -8.86
N ARG A 43 5.47 7.56 -7.76
CA ARG A 43 5.95 8.06 -6.47
C ARG A 43 7.34 7.52 -6.21
N VAL A 44 8.23 8.37 -5.68
CA VAL A 44 9.63 8.04 -5.43
C VAL A 44 9.94 8.28 -3.97
N PHE A 45 10.61 7.33 -3.34
CA PHE A 45 10.95 7.42 -1.92
C PHE A 45 12.15 6.55 -1.58
N GLU A 46 12.78 6.88 -0.44
CA GLU A 46 13.80 6.04 0.17
C GLU A 46 13.13 5.20 1.25
N MET A 47 13.33 3.89 1.20
CA MET A 47 12.83 2.98 2.22
C MET A 47 13.99 2.56 3.12
N ALA A 48 13.84 2.76 4.44
CA ALA A 48 14.88 2.42 5.41
C ALA A 48 15.24 0.93 5.30
N GLY A 49 16.53 0.64 5.16
CA GLY A 49 17.03 -0.73 5.02
C GLY A 49 16.94 -1.31 3.61
N MET A 50 16.36 -0.60 2.64
CA MET A 50 16.22 -1.12 1.28
C MET A 50 16.82 -0.18 0.22
N GLY A 51 16.59 1.15 0.34
CA GLY A 51 17.08 2.14 -0.62
C GLY A 51 15.98 2.78 -1.44
N LYS A 52 16.35 3.31 -2.62
CA LYS A 52 15.43 4.06 -3.46
C LYS A 52 14.42 3.15 -4.17
N ILE A 53 13.16 3.52 -4.06
CA ILE A 53 12.05 2.81 -4.70
C ILE A 53 11.24 3.79 -5.53
N LYS A 54 10.84 3.35 -6.71
CA LYS A 54 9.94 4.09 -7.60
C LYS A 54 8.77 3.19 -7.93
N GLU A 55 7.56 3.67 -7.63
CA GLU A 55 6.32 2.94 -7.87
C GLU A 55 5.43 3.72 -8.82
N ARG A 56 5.01 3.09 -9.91
CA ARG A 56 4.03 3.68 -10.83
C ARG A 56 2.62 3.47 -10.28
N ILE A 57 1.84 4.53 -10.25
CA ILE A 57 0.42 4.46 -9.92
C ILE A 57 -0.33 4.00 -11.17
N ILE A 58 -0.85 2.78 -11.13
CA ILE A 58 -1.53 2.15 -12.27
C ILE A 58 -3.00 2.52 -12.30
N LYS A 59 -3.62 2.56 -11.11
CA LYS A 59 -5.04 2.86 -10.97
C LYS A 59 -5.28 3.60 -9.67
N LEU A 60 -6.05 4.67 -9.72
CA LEU A 60 -6.52 5.40 -8.56
C LEU A 60 -7.98 5.75 -8.85
N ASP A 61 -8.90 4.95 -8.32
CA ASP A 61 -10.33 5.07 -8.58
C ASP A 61 -11.07 5.42 -7.29
N ASN A 62 -11.51 6.68 -7.20
CA ASN A 62 -12.24 7.16 -6.02
C ASN A 62 -13.62 6.54 -5.88
N ALA A 63 -14.27 6.22 -6.98
CA ALA A 63 -15.62 5.64 -6.94
C ALA A 63 -15.62 4.23 -6.36
N SER A 64 -14.65 3.40 -6.74
CA SER A 64 -14.52 2.03 -6.23
C SER A 64 -13.59 1.92 -5.02
N MET A 65 -12.90 3.02 -4.66
CA MET A 65 -11.89 3.05 -3.61
C MET A 65 -10.83 1.97 -3.82
N GLU A 66 -10.23 2.01 -5.00
CA GLU A 66 -9.23 1.03 -5.42
C GLU A 66 -7.95 1.72 -5.88
N LEU A 67 -6.81 1.25 -5.37
CA LEU A 67 -5.47 1.72 -5.72
C LEU A 67 -4.64 0.56 -6.22
N GLN A 68 -4.02 0.72 -7.40
CA GLN A 68 -3.05 -0.24 -7.92
C GLN A 68 -1.73 0.47 -8.18
N TYR A 69 -0.63 -0.16 -7.81
CA TYR A 69 0.70 0.35 -8.08
C TYR A 69 1.68 -0.79 -8.32
N SER A 70 2.78 -0.46 -9.01
CA SER A 70 3.83 -1.43 -9.31
C SER A 70 5.19 -0.81 -9.06
N ALA A 71 6.08 -1.54 -8.38
CA ALA A 71 7.47 -1.15 -8.23
C ALA A 71 8.15 -1.29 -9.59
N VAL A 72 8.57 -0.15 -10.16
CA VAL A 72 9.24 -0.11 -11.47
C VAL A 72 10.74 0.11 -11.35
N GLU A 73 11.21 0.56 -10.17
CA GLU A 73 12.62 0.74 -9.87
C GLU A 73 12.86 0.42 -8.40
N THR A 74 13.76 -0.52 -8.12
CA THR A 74 14.07 -0.98 -6.79
C THR A 74 15.45 -1.63 -6.80
N PRO A 75 16.23 -1.58 -5.68
CA PRO A 75 17.51 -2.30 -5.60
C PRO A 75 17.36 -3.82 -5.72
N ALA A 76 16.21 -4.37 -5.34
CA ALA A 76 15.95 -5.80 -5.47
C ALA A 76 15.67 -6.17 -6.94
N PRO A 77 16.23 -7.29 -7.45
CA PRO A 77 16.00 -7.71 -8.83
C PRO A 77 14.63 -8.36 -9.02
N ILE A 78 13.60 -7.51 -9.05
CA ILE A 78 12.20 -7.93 -9.19
C ILE A 78 11.83 -7.98 -10.67
N ASN A 79 11.19 -9.07 -11.10
CA ASN A 79 10.73 -9.26 -12.47
C ASN A 79 9.29 -8.79 -12.67
N HIS A 80 8.46 -8.93 -11.62
CA HIS A 80 7.05 -8.51 -11.67
C HIS A 80 6.58 -8.12 -10.28
N HIS A 81 5.86 -7.01 -10.20
CA HIS A 81 5.22 -6.54 -8.97
C HIS A 81 3.95 -5.78 -9.33
N LEU A 82 2.84 -6.19 -8.72
CA LEU A 82 1.58 -5.47 -8.81
C LEU A 82 0.84 -5.55 -7.48
N ALA A 83 0.62 -4.42 -6.85
CA ALA A 83 -0.14 -4.32 -5.61
C ALA A 83 -1.51 -3.70 -5.88
N THR A 84 -2.54 -4.25 -5.26
CA THR A 84 -3.90 -3.74 -5.34
C THR A 84 -4.47 -3.61 -3.94
N ILE A 85 -4.92 -2.42 -3.58
CA ILE A 85 -5.61 -2.16 -2.31
C ILE A 85 -7.02 -1.72 -2.62
N LYS A 86 -8.00 -2.41 -2.08
CA LYS A 86 -9.41 -2.09 -2.24
C LYS A 86 -10.07 -1.92 -0.88
N ILE A 87 -10.81 -0.81 -0.73
CA ILE A 87 -11.58 -0.53 0.49
C ILE A 87 -13.05 -0.67 0.17
N SER A 88 -13.79 -1.33 1.05
CA SER A 88 -15.25 -1.46 0.93
C SER A 88 -15.91 -1.23 2.28
N GLU A 89 -17.16 -0.75 2.25
CA GLU A 89 -17.95 -0.64 3.46
C GLU A 89 -18.46 -2.01 3.87
N SER A 90 -18.39 -2.30 5.17
CA SER A 90 -18.89 -3.57 5.73
C SER A 90 -19.90 -3.36 6.85
N GLY A 91 -20.26 -2.10 7.12
CA GLY A 91 -21.23 -1.71 8.13
C GLY A 91 -21.12 -0.23 8.42
N ASP A 92 -21.94 0.27 9.34
CA ASP A 92 -21.85 1.66 9.80
C ASP A 92 -20.55 1.86 10.55
N ASN A 93 -19.71 2.80 10.06
CA ASN A 93 -18.39 3.05 10.63
C ASN A 93 -17.54 1.78 10.70
N GLU A 94 -17.69 0.91 9.72
CA GLU A 94 -16.88 -0.30 9.58
C GLU A 94 -16.52 -0.50 8.12
N SER A 95 -15.28 -0.92 7.88
CA SER A 95 -14.78 -1.12 6.54
C SER A 95 -13.86 -2.33 6.46
N LEU A 96 -13.71 -2.85 5.24
CA LEU A 96 -12.82 -3.95 4.92
C LEU A 96 -11.74 -3.45 3.98
N LEU A 97 -10.49 -3.71 4.33
CA LEU A 97 -9.34 -3.50 3.45
C LEU A 97 -8.94 -4.85 2.88
N CYS A 98 -8.84 -4.92 1.56
CA CYS A 98 -8.33 -6.10 0.86
C CYS A 98 -7.07 -5.68 0.09
N TRP A 99 -5.94 -6.29 0.42
CA TRP A 99 -4.64 -5.97 -0.17
C TRP A 99 -4.07 -7.21 -0.82
N THR A 100 -3.83 -7.15 -2.13
CA THR A 100 -3.26 -8.24 -2.92
C THR A 100 -1.96 -7.77 -3.54
N THR A 101 -0.92 -8.60 -3.49
CA THR A 101 0.36 -8.30 -4.15
C THR A 101 0.80 -9.50 -4.97
N GLU A 102 1.08 -9.27 -6.25
CA GLU A 102 1.72 -10.23 -7.14
C GLU A 102 3.21 -9.93 -7.15
N ILE A 103 4.04 -10.94 -6.96
CA ILE A 103 5.50 -10.78 -6.87
C ILE A 103 6.22 -11.93 -7.57
N ASP A 104 7.25 -11.58 -8.35
CA ASP A 104 8.17 -12.52 -8.96
C ASP A 104 9.58 -11.89 -8.93
N PRO A 105 10.64 -12.56 -8.49
CA PRO A 105 10.68 -13.95 -7.97
C PRO A 105 10.06 -14.11 -6.58
N GLU A 106 9.63 -15.33 -6.27
CA GLU A 106 8.96 -15.65 -4.99
C GLU A 106 9.82 -15.41 -3.75
N ILE A 107 11.13 -15.36 -3.90
CA ILE A 107 12.04 -15.16 -2.78
C ILE A 107 11.77 -13.84 -2.03
N PHE A 108 11.14 -12.87 -2.69
CA PHE A 108 10.80 -11.59 -2.08
C PHE A 108 9.43 -11.57 -1.40
N ALA A 109 8.65 -12.66 -1.54
CA ALA A 109 7.26 -12.71 -1.06
C ALA A 109 7.14 -12.51 0.44
N GLU A 110 8.01 -13.17 1.23
CA GLU A 110 7.93 -13.07 2.69
C GLU A 110 8.20 -11.65 3.19
N ALA A 111 9.22 -10.99 2.66
CA ALA A 111 9.55 -9.62 3.05
C ALA A 111 8.41 -8.66 2.70
N ILE A 112 7.81 -8.82 1.53
CA ILE A 112 6.67 -8.01 1.09
C ILE A 112 5.46 -8.27 1.99
N HIS A 113 5.19 -9.52 2.32
CA HIS A 113 4.08 -9.88 3.20
C HIS A 113 4.21 -9.23 4.57
N GLN A 114 5.42 -9.28 5.16
CA GLN A 114 5.70 -8.61 6.42
C GLN A 114 5.50 -7.10 6.31
N GLY A 115 5.92 -6.51 5.21
CA GLY A 115 5.71 -5.10 4.92
C GLY A 115 4.22 -4.73 4.86
N MET A 116 3.39 -5.57 4.24
CA MET A 116 1.94 -5.39 4.18
C MET A 116 1.33 -5.38 5.59
N LEU A 117 1.71 -6.35 6.43
CA LEU A 117 1.21 -6.45 7.80
C LEU A 117 1.62 -5.24 8.65
N ILE A 118 2.86 -4.80 8.53
CA ILE A 118 3.37 -3.63 9.25
C ILE A 118 2.64 -2.37 8.79
N SER A 119 2.39 -2.22 7.49
CA SER A 119 1.66 -1.07 6.94
C SER A 119 0.21 -1.02 7.39
N ILE A 120 -0.45 -2.17 7.49
CA ILE A 120 -1.82 -2.25 8.04
C ILE A 120 -1.84 -1.78 9.49
N LYS A 121 -0.86 -2.18 10.31
CA LYS A 121 -0.70 -1.67 11.68
C LYS A 121 -0.51 -0.16 11.71
N GLY A 122 0.33 0.37 10.82
CA GLY A 122 0.56 1.81 10.71
C GLY A 122 -0.70 2.57 10.35
N LEU A 123 -1.51 2.02 9.45
CA LEU A 123 -2.79 2.61 9.06
C LEU A 123 -3.76 2.67 10.26
N ARG A 124 -3.85 1.60 11.06
CA ARG A 124 -4.66 1.59 12.27
C ARG A 124 -4.22 2.67 13.25
N LYS A 125 -2.91 2.80 13.44
CA LYS A 125 -2.33 3.77 14.37
C LYS A 125 -2.69 5.20 13.97
N VAL A 126 -2.54 5.53 12.69
CA VAL A 126 -2.89 6.88 12.18
C VAL A 126 -4.38 7.17 12.38
N LEU A 127 -5.25 6.21 12.11
CA LEU A 127 -6.68 6.37 12.32
C LEU A 127 -7.04 6.57 13.78
N GLU A 128 -6.38 5.86 14.70
CA GLU A 128 -6.61 5.99 16.14
C GLU A 128 -6.13 7.33 16.71
N GLU A 129 -5.12 7.93 16.09
CA GLU A 129 -4.52 9.19 16.53
C GLU A 129 -5.19 10.43 15.90
N SER A 130 -6.08 10.25 14.97
CA SER A 130 -6.72 11.36 14.24
C SER A 130 -8.03 11.84 14.85
#